data_cd6f390bafbff80df70728c96cfb93af
#
_entry.id   cd6f390bafbff80df70728c96cfb93af
#
_cell.length_a   1.000
_cell.length_b   1.000
_cell.length_c   1.000
_cell.angle_alpha   90.00
_cell.angle_beta   90.00
_cell.angle_gamma   90.00
#
_symmetry.space_group_name_H-M   'P 1'
#
loop_
_entity.id
_entity.type
_entity.pdbx_description
1 polymer ?
#
loop_
_entity_poly.entity_id
_entity_poly.type
_entity_poly.pdbx_seq_one_letter_code
_entity_poly.pdbx_strand_id
1 'polypeptide(L)'
;ASKMAVSVFPGVRLLSIGDANGEIQRHSEQQPLRLEVKATQDAALINLSNEETCVFKCSVSRDTECSRVGKQSFIITLGCNSVLLQFTSPAEFSSFYNLLKNCRGHSGEQSVFSDRTEESSAVQYFQFYGYLSQQQNMMQDYVRTGTYQRAILQNHTDFKDKVVLDVGCGSGILSFFAAQAGARKVYAVEASTMAQHAEVLVNTNRLGDRVVVIPGKVEEVTLPEQVDIIISEPMGYMLFNERMLESYLHAKKFLKPSGKMFPTIGDVHLAPFTDEQLYMEQFTKANFWYQPSFHGVDLSALRGAAVDEYFRQPIVDTFDIRILMAKSVKYTVNFLEAKEEDLYRIEIPFKFHMMHSGLVHGLAFWFDVAFMGSMVTVWLSTAPTEPLTHWYQVRCLLQSPLFTKAGDTLSGTALLIANKRQSYDISIVAQVDQTGSKSSNLLDLKNPFFRYTGSTPTPPPGSHYTSPSETMWNTGGAYSMSQGMAVSGMPTAYDLSTVMGSGSTVSHNNLIPLVNTGIVNHTHSRMGSIMSTGIVQGTSLYTLYKGFPNPVLPPPSARFYFCPCTTHCVVLEQKPKRAPGRGGGAGQSLGNPNYPVTNQFTMGGPAISMASPMAIPSNTMHYGS
;
A
#
# COMPACT_ATOMS: atom_id res chain seq x y z
N ALA A 1 15.05 0.74 45.03
CA ALA A 1 13.62 0.62 44.73
C ALA A 1 13.11 1.99 44.33
N SER A 2 13.00 2.27 43.02
CA SER A 2 12.40 3.49 42.50
C SER A 2 10.89 3.44 42.79
N LYS A 3 10.36 4.48 43.43
CA LYS A 3 8.91 4.64 43.66
C LYS A 3 8.21 4.65 42.28
N MET A 4 7.44 3.62 41.98
CA MET A 4 6.55 3.63 40.79
C MET A 4 5.57 4.79 40.92
N ALA A 5 5.60 5.71 39.99
CA ALA A 5 4.64 6.81 39.94
C ALA A 5 3.27 6.25 39.56
N VAL A 6 2.27 6.51 40.39
CA VAL A 6 0.86 6.18 40.13
C VAL A 6 0.15 7.48 39.80
N SER A 7 -0.44 7.54 38.61
CA SER A 7 -1.29 8.66 38.20
C SER A 7 -2.76 8.26 38.31
N VAL A 8 -3.59 9.17 38.81
CA VAL A 8 -5.01 8.92 39.06
C VAL A 8 -5.85 9.94 38.30
N PHE A 9 -6.86 9.43 37.59
CA PHE A 9 -7.82 10.21 36.80
C PHE A 9 -9.24 9.89 37.32
N PRO A 10 -9.92 10.84 37.96
CA PRO A 10 -11.28 10.64 38.44
C PRO A 10 -12.28 10.84 37.30
N GLY A 11 -13.42 10.19 37.40
CA GLY A 11 -14.56 10.48 36.51
C GLY A 11 -14.50 9.82 35.13
N VAL A 12 -13.61 8.83 34.92
CA VAL A 12 -13.50 8.11 33.66
C VAL A 12 -14.68 7.14 33.47
N ARG A 13 -15.28 7.16 32.30
CA ARG A 13 -16.34 6.20 31.90
C ARG A 13 -15.76 5.07 31.08
N LEU A 14 -16.19 3.85 31.40
CA LEU A 14 -15.86 2.66 30.63
C LEU A 14 -17.05 2.30 29.74
N LEU A 15 -16.78 2.18 28.44
CA LEU A 15 -17.77 1.76 27.44
C LEU A 15 -17.23 0.50 26.75
N SER A 16 -18.07 -0.52 26.62
CA SER A 16 -17.71 -1.71 25.83
C SER A 16 -18.20 -1.53 24.39
N ILE A 17 -17.34 -1.85 23.44
CA ILE A 17 -17.73 -1.95 22.05
C ILE A 17 -18.13 -3.41 21.85
N GLY A 18 -19.43 -3.66 21.75
CA GLY A 18 -19.96 -5.01 21.61
C GLY A 18 -20.02 -5.43 20.16
N ASP A 19 -20.06 -6.72 19.99
CA ASP A 19 -20.35 -7.60 18.87
C ASP A 19 -20.08 -7.12 17.42
N ALA A 20 -20.40 -7.98 16.47
CA ALA A 20 -20.16 -7.83 15.04
C ALA A 20 -20.85 -6.60 14.37
N ASN A 21 -21.72 -5.87 15.08
CA ASN A 21 -22.44 -4.72 14.56
C ASN A 21 -21.82 -3.39 14.98
N GLY A 22 -20.79 -3.38 15.83
CA GLY A 22 -20.07 -2.18 16.25
C GLY A 22 -20.89 -1.22 17.13
N GLU A 23 -21.99 -1.67 17.72
CA GLU A 23 -22.78 -0.84 18.64
C GLU A 23 -22.04 -0.61 19.95
N ILE A 24 -21.86 0.67 20.30
CA ILE A 24 -21.30 1.07 21.58
C ILE A 24 -22.37 0.85 22.66
N GLN A 25 -22.20 -0.18 23.49
CA GLN A 25 -23.06 -0.40 24.62
C GLN A 25 -22.69 0.59 25.75
N ARG A 26 -23.52 1.59 25.95
CA ARG A 26 -23.46 2.44 27.12
C ARG A 26 -24.13 1.69 28.26
N HIS A 27 -23.36 1.29 29.25
CA HIS A 27 -23.95 0.89 30.52
C HIS A 27 -24.53 2.13 31.18
N SER A 28 -25.83 2.34 31.06
CA SER A 28 -26.55 3.55 31.40
C SER A 28 -26.57 3.90 32.90
N GLU A 29 -26.01 3.09 33.77
CA GLU A 29 -26.05 3.25 35.23
C GLU A 29 -24.66 3.34 35.89
N GLN A 30 -23.59 3.47 35.13
CA GLN A 30 -22.26 3.47 35.75
C GLN A 30 -21.88 4.86 36.25
N GLN A 31 -21.68 4.95 37.54
CA GLN A 31 -20.99 6.07 38.17
C GLN A 31 -19.61 6.24 37.55
N PRO A 32 -19.08 7.46 37.46
CA PRO A 32 -17.75 7.72 36.98
C PRO A 32 -16.72 6.89 37.77
N LEU A 33 -15.84 6.18 37.06
CA LEU A 33 -14.84 5.31 37.67
C LEU A 33 -13.54 6.07 37.94
N ARG A 34 -12.79 5.61 38.91
CA ARG A 34 -11.43 6.07 39.18
C ARG A 34 -10.45 5.24 38.38
N LEU A 35 -9.73 5.88 37.47
CA LEU A 35 -8.67 5.27 36.67
C LEU A 35 -7.33 5.48 37.36
N GLU A 36 -6.64 4.40 37.68
CA GLU A 36 -5.24 4.40 38.15
C GLU A 36 -4.34 3.84 37.07
N VAL A 37 -3.29 4.57 36.76
CA VAL A 37 -2.25 4.17 35.82
C VAL A 37 -0.93 4.03 36.55
N LYS A 38 -0.38 2.81 36.56
CA LYS A 38 0.96 2.53 37.11
C LYS A 38 1.94 2.38 35.94
N ALA A 39 2.82 3.34 35.81
CA ALA A 39 3.87 3.32 34.80
C ALA A 39 4.96 2.32 35.21
N THR A 40 5.28 1.37 34.31
CA THR A 40 6.47 0.53 34.36
C THR A 40 7.41 0.91 33.23
N GLN A 41 8.56 0.28 33.12
CA GLN A 41 9.55 0.59 32.09
C GLN A 41 9.04 0.29 30.69
N ASP A 42 8.22 -0.76 30.52
CA ASP A 42 7.78 -1.28 29.21
C ASP A 42 6.24 -1.37 29.05
N ALA A 43 5.49 -0.98 30.07
CA ALA A 43 4.03 -1.04 30.04
C ALA A 43 3.38 -0.09 31.02
N ALA A 44 2.13 0.24 30.78
CA ALA A 44 1.24 0.92 31.70
C ALA A 44 0.18 -0.07 32.22
N LEU A 45 0.15 -0.27 33.52
CA LEU A 45 -0.93 -1.04 34.17
C LEU A 45 -2.09 -0.09 34.44
N ILE A 46 -3.22 -0.38 33.80
CA ILE A 46 -4.46 0.37 33.91
C ILE A 46 -5.41 -0.37 34.84
N ASN A 47 -5.94 0.32 35.81
CA ASN A 47 -6.93 -0.19 36.76
C ASN A 47 -8.07 0.80 36.90
N LEU A 48 -9.29 0.41 36.53
CA LEU A 48 -10.51 1.17 36.78
C LEU A 48 -11.26 0.55 37.94
N SER A 49 -11.56 1.33 38.95
CA SER A 49 -12.28 0.90 40.14
C SER A 49 -13.44 1.83 40.45
N ASN A 50 -14.48 1.23 41.03
CA ASN A 50 -15.52 1.94 41.78
C ASN A 50 -15.17 1.75 43.26
N GLU A 51 -15.32 2.75 44.07
CA GLU A 51 -14.92 2.88 45.49
C GLU A 51 -14.24 1.68 46.16
N GLU A 52 -14.73 0.45 45.98
CA GLU A 52 -14.18 -0.76 46.61
C GLU A 52 -13.86 -1.93 45.64
N THR A 53 -14.34 -1.86 44.37
CA THR A 53 -14.21 -2.97 43.44
C THR A 53 -13.49 -2.59 42.15
N CYS A 54 -12.56 -3.44 41.73
CA CYS A 54 -11.91 -3.31 40.41
C CYS A 54 -12.89 -3.74 39.31
N VAL A 55 -13.27 -2.81 38.44
CA VAL A 55 -14.21 -3.02 37.34
C VAL A 55 -13.48 -3.50 36.08
N PHE A 56 -12.29 -2.96 35.84
CA PHE A 56 -11.50 -3.29 34.66
C PHE A 56 -10.01 -3.12 34.97
N LYS A 57 -9.22 -4.09 34.51
CA LYS A 57 -7.76 -4.04 34.65
C LYS A 57 -7.10 -4.63 33.40
N CYS A 58 -6.14 -3.91 32.86
CA CYS A 58 -5.30 -4.40 31.75
C CYS A 58 -3.89 -3.84 31.82
N SER A 59 -3.00 -4.45 31.06
CA SER A 59 -1.65 -3.95 30.81
C SER A 59 -1.59 -3.45 29.38
N VAL A 60 -1.17 -2.21 29.19
CA VAL A 60 -0.96 -1.60 27.87
C VAL A 60 0.54 -1.53 27.64
N SER A 61 1.05 -2.45 26.85
CA SER A 61 2.45 -2.50 26.41
C SER A 61 2.60 -1.88 25.01
N ARG A 62 3.80 -1.97 24.47
CA ARG A 62 4.10 -1.58 23.10
C ARG A 62 3.24 -2.32 22.08
N ASP A 63 2.97 -3.61 22.33
CA ASP A 63 2.23 -4.51 21.42
C ASP A 63 0.72 -4.46 21.61
N THR A 64 0.23 -3.70 22.59
CA THR A 64 -1.21 -3.56 22.83
C THR A 64 -1.83 -2.64 21.79
N GLU A 65 -2.80 -3.16 21.06
CA GLU A 65 -3.56 -2.39 20.08
C GLU A 65 -4.46 -1.38 20.80
N CYS A 66 -4.15 -0.11 20.63
CA CYS A 66 -4.92 0.96 21.26
C CYS A 66 -4.72 2.29 20.52
N SER A 67 -5.75 3.12 20.51
CA SER A 67 -5.69 4.40 19.81
C SER A 67 -6.56 5.48 20.47
N ARG A 68 -6.25 6.73 20.09
CA ARG A 68 -7.05 7.90 20.45
C ARG A 68 -8.35 7.93 19.62
N VAL A 69 -9.46 8.20 20.26
CA VAL A 69 -10.77 8.40 19.62
C VAL A 69 -11.31 9.79 19.98
N GLY A 70 -11.30 10.69 19.00
CA GLY A 70 -11.72 12.07 19.24
C GLY A 70 -10.81 12.84 20.21
N LYS A 71 -11.40 13.79 20.96
CA LYS A 71 -10.63 14.72 21.81
C LYS A 71 -10.43 14.24 23.26
N GLN A 72 -11.20 13.25 23.72
CA GLN A 72 -11.19 12.83 25.13
C GLN A 72 -11.50 11.35 25.35
N SER A 73 -11.31 10.51 24.34
CA SER A 73 -11.57 9.08 24.45
C SER A 73 -10.39 8.26 23.93
N PHE A 74 -10.23 7.05 24.47
CA PHE A 74 -9.17 6.12 24.16
C PHE A 74 -9.72 4.71 24.06
N ILE A 75 -9.42 4.02 22.95
CA ILE A 75 -9.82 2.64 22.73
C ILE A 75 -8.65 1.70 23.00
N ILE A 76 -8.93 0.57 23.63
CA ILE A 76 -7.97 -0.51 23.87
C ILE A 76 -8.61 -1.80 23.35
N THR A 77 -7.90 -2.50 22.45
CA THR A 77 -8.32 -3.80 21.91
C THR A 77 -7.63 -4.91 22.67
N LEU A 78 -8.42 -5.83 23.23
CA LEU A 78 -7.97 -6.97 24.01
C LEU A 78 -8.50 -8.27 23.36
N GLY A 79 -7.75 -8.82 22.43
CA GLY A 79 -8.18 -9.96 21.64
C GLY A 79 -9.38 -9.62 20.76
N CYS A 80 -10.51 -10.28 20.97
CA CYS A 80 -11.74 -10.05 20.20
C CYS A 80 -12.66 -8.94 20.76
N ASN A 81 -12.30 -8.33 21.89
CA ASN A 81 -13.09 -7.31 22.56
C ASN A 81 -12.36 -5.97 22.59
N SER A 82 -13.09 -4.88 22.46
CA SER A 82 -12.56 -3.53 22.60
C SER A 82 -13.28 -2.78 23.70
N VAL A 83 -12.53 -1.98 24.43
CA VAL A 83 -13.08 -1.10 25.47
C VAL A 83 -12.73 0.34 25.13
N LEU A 84 -13.64 1.26 25.41
CA LEU A 84 -13.44 2.69 25.23
C LEU A 84 -13.43 3.37 26.59
N LEU A 85 -12.34 4.09 26.88
CA LEU A 85 -12.20 4.96 28.04
C LEU A 85 -12.58 6.38 27.62
N GLN A 86 -13.57 6.97 28.29
CA GLN A 86 -13.98 8.35 28.06
C GLN A 86 -13.65 9.22 29.26
N PHE A 87 -12.85 10.25 29.04
CA PHE A 87 -12.40 11.19 30.06
C PHE A 87 -13.36 12.38 30.20
N THR A 88 -13.35 13.03 31.35
CA THR A 88 -14.21 14.18 31.62
C THR A 88 -13.79 15.42 30.86
N SER A 89 -12.50 15.57 30.54
CA SER A 89 -11.98 16.71 29.82
C SER A 89 -10.87 16.34 28.85
N PRO A 90 -10.66 17.12 27.77
CA PRO A 90 -9.53 16.96 26.87
C PRO A 90 -8.17 17.11 27.57
N ALA A 91 -8.09 17.90 28.65
CA ALA A 91 -6.85 18.11 29.41
C ALA A 91 -6.45 16.86 30.20
N GLU A 92 -7.40 16.21 30.89
CA GLU A 92 -7.15 14.93 31.57
C GLU A 92 -6.78 13.84 30.59
N PHE A 93 -7.47 13.78 29.45
CA PHE A 93 -7.12 12.86 28.37
C PHE A 93 -5.70 13.08 27.87
N SER A 94 -5.29 14.33 27.64
CA SER A 94 -3.94 14.64 27.18
C SER A 94 -2.87 14.22 28.20
N SER A 95 -3.14 14.41 29.50
CA SER A 95 -2.26 13.97 30.57
C SER A 95 -2.12 12.44 30.62
N PHE A 96 -3.23 11.72 30.50
CA PHE A 96 -3.25 10.26 30.40
C PHE A 96 -2.49 9.76 29.15
N TYR A 97 -2.77 10.35 28.01
CA TYR A 97 -2.16 9.95 26.74
C TYR A 97 -0.65 10.17 26.72
N ASN A 98 -0.18 11.29 27.27
CA ASN A 98 1.25 11.56 27.43
C ASN A 98 1.92 10.55 28.37
N LEU A 99 1.25 10.19 29.46
CA LEU A 99 1.73 9.17 30.38
C LEU A 99 1.89 7.80 29.68
N LEU A 100 0.90 7.39 28.88
CA LEU A 100 0.96 6.17 28.11
C LEU A 100 2.09 6.18 27.06
N LYS A 101 2.28 7.30 26.37
CA LYS A 101 3.40 7.47 25.44
C LYS A 101 4.75 7.21 26.12
N ASN A 102 4.94 7.77 27.30
CA ASN A 102 6.18 7.59 28.06
C ASN A 102 6.40 6.14 28.50
N CYS A 103 5.32 5.41 28.85
CA CYS A 103 5.40 4.00 29.28
C CYS A 103 5.57 3.02 28.12
N ARG A 104 5.21 3.40 26.90
CA ARG A 104 5.30 2.54 25.71
C ARG A 104 6.65 2.62 25.01
N GLY A 105 7.68 3.11 25.73
CA GLY A 105 9.05 3.17 25.21
C GLY A 105 9.31 4.36 24.28
N HIS A 106 8.51 5.41 24.35
CA HIS A 106 8.85 6.70 23.76
C HIS A 106 9.76 7.44 24.77
N SER A 107 10.97 6.92 24.98
CA SER A 107 12.05 7.71 25.56
C SER A 107 12.28 8.93 24.67
N GLY A 108 12.22 10.09 25.23
CA GLY A 108 12.26 11.46 24.72
C GLY A 108 13.05 11.89 23.51
N GLU A 109 13.48 11.01 22.63
CA GLU A 109 13.96 11.34 21.29
C GLU A 109 12.91 10.96 20.28
N GLN A 110 12.22 11.96 19.71
CA GLN A 110 11.38 11.76 18.52
C GLN A 110 12.29 11.17 17.44
N SER A 111 11.91 9.99 16.91
CA SER A 111 12.65 9.43 15.78
C SER A 111 12.44 10.31 14.55
N VAL A 112 13.42 10.34 13.65
CA VAL A 112 13.32 11.06 12.37
C VAL A 112 12.05 10.67 11.60
N PHE A 113 11.61 9.42 11.70
CA PHE A 113 10.35 8.97 11.14
C PHE A 113 9.13 9.67 11.77
N SER A 114 9.11 9.76 13.10
CA SER A 114 8.00 10.43 13.83
C SER A 114 7.93 11.93 13.56
N ASP A 115 9.06 12.58 13.31
CA ASP A 115 9.11 14.01 12.98
C ASP A 115 8.50 14.31 11.61
N ARG A 116 8.67 13.42 10.64
CA ARG A 116 8.21 13.58 9.26
C ARG A 116 6.85 12.95 8.96
N THR A 117 6.22 12.28 9.95
CA THR A 117 5.00 11.49 9.72
C THR A 117 3.96 11.76 10.80
N GLU A 118 2.70 11.97 10.40
CA GLU A 118 1.58 11.98 11.34
C GLU A 118 1.33 10.58 11.91
N GLU A 119 1.10 10.50 13.23
CA GLU A 119 0.86 9.22 13.91
C GLU A 119 -0.29 8.41 13.29
N SER A 120 -1.39 9.07 12.94
CA SER A 120 -2.54 8.44 12.29
C SER A 120 -2.19 7.83 10.94
N SER A 121 -1.36 8.52 10.15
CA SER A 121 -0.87 8.01 8.87
C SER A 121 0.03 6.80 9.06
N ALA A 122 0.95 6.86 10.03
CA ALA A 122 1.86 5.76 10.33
C ALA A 122 1.11 4.50 10.79
N VAL A 123 0.13 4.66 11.69
CA VAL A 123 -0.69 3.53 12.19
C VAL A 123 -1.42 2.85 11.03
N GLN A 124 -2.10 3.61 10.18
CA GLN A 124 -2.81 3.06 9.02
C GLN A 124 -1.86 2.37 8.04
N TYR A 125 -0.70 2.97 7.79
CA TYR A 125 0.33 2.43 6.89
C TYR A 125 0.83 1.06 7.36
N PHE A 126 1.28 0.96 8.60
CA PHE A 126 1.78 -0.31 9.13
C PHE A 126 0.69 -1.35 9.33
N GLN A 127 -0.54 -0.94 9.66
CA GLN A 127 -1.68 -1.86 9.69
C GLN A 127 -1.96 -2.48 8.32
N PHE A 128 -1.93 -1.68 7.25
CA PHE A 128 -2.15 -2.14 5.89
C PHE A 128 -1.11 -3.19 5.46
N TYR A 129 0.18 -2.93 5.71
CA TYR A 129 1.25 -3.87 5.38
C TYR A 129 1.32 -5.10 6.30
N GLY A 130 0.64 -5.05 7.44
CA GLY A 130 0.44 -6.20 8.34
C GLY A 130 -0.50 -7.28 7.80
N TYR A 131 -1.27 -7.01 6.74
CA TYR A 131 -2.19 -7.98 6.16
C TYR A 131 -1.49 -8.94 5.20
N LEU A 132 -1.72 -10.26 5.38
CA LEU A 132 -1.22 -11.30 4.47
C LEU A 132 -1.74 -11.11 3.04
N SER A 133 -2.99 -10.65 2.87
CA SER A 133 -3.57 -10.34 1.56
C SER A 133 -2.77 -9.28 0.81
N GLN A 134 -2.27 -8.26 1.51
CA GLN A 134 -1.43 -7.23 0.90
C GLN A 134 -0.05 -7.77 0.51
N GLN A 135 0.55 -8.57 1.37
CA GLN A 135 1.81 -9.27 1.04
C GLN A 135 1.64 -10.18 -0.16
N GLN A 136 0.52 -10.93 -0.22
CA GLN A 136 0.19 -11.78 -1.35
C GLN A 136 0.07 -10.98 -2.65
N ASN A 137 -0.62 -9.84 -2.64
CA ASN A 137 -0.76 -8.96 -3.79
C ASN A 137 0.60 -8.54 -4.36
N MET A 138 1.50 -8.07 -3.50
CA MET A 138 2.84 -7.66 -3.93
C MET A 138 3.66 -8.85 -4.44
N MET A 139 3.62 -9.99 -3.77
CA MET A 139 4.37 -11.18 -4.20
C MET A 139 3.84 -11.76 -5.51
N GLN A 140 2.54 -11.67 -5.77
CA GLN A 140 1.90 -12.12 -7.02
C GLN A 140 2.18 -11.21 -8.22
N ASP A 141 2.71 -10.00 -8.00
CA ASP A 141 3.35 -9.24 -9.05
C ASP A 141 4.69 -9.93 -9.40
N TYR A 142 4.63 -10.88 -10.32
CA TYR A 142 5.79 -11.70 -10.68
C TYR A 142 6.85 -10.90 -11.46
N VAL A 143 6.47 -9.81 -12.11
CA VAL A 143 7.44 -8.88 -12.73
C VAL A 143 8.31 -8.26 -11.63
N ARG A 144 7.69 -7.74 -10.59
CA ARG A 144 8.37 -7.24 -9.39
C ARG A 144 9.20 -8.32 -8.72
N THR A 145 8.54 -9.36 -8.22
CA THR A 145 9.16 -10.40 -7.39
C THR A 145 10.26 -11.16 -8.15
N GLY A 146 10.00 -11.52 -9.42
CA GLY A 146 10.98 -12.21 -10.25
C GLY A 146 12.17 -11.35 -10.65
N THR A 147 11.98 -10.03 -10.81
CA THR A 147 13.08 -9.12 -11.10
C THR A 147 13.98 -8.93 -9.89
N TYR A 148 13.43 -8.78 -8.68
CA TYR A 148 14.22 -8.77 -7.44
C TYR A 148 14.99 -10.07 -7.24
N GLN A 149 14.35 -11.22 -7.43
CA GLN A 149 15.01 -12.51 -7.35
C GLN A 149 16.17 -12.59 -8.34
N ARG A 150 15.94 -12.22 -9.59
CA ARG A 150 16.96 -12.22 -10.64
C ARG A 150 18.11 -11.27 -10.31
N ALA A 151 17.81 -10.06 -9.84
CA ALA A 151 18.82 -9.08 -9.46
C ALA A 151 19.74 -9.60 -8.36
N ILE A 152 19.19 -10.26 -7.35
CA ILE A 152 19.94 -10.81 -6.22
C ILE A 152 20.72 -12.06 -6.64
N LEU A 153 20.07 -13.04 -7.30
CA LEU A 153 20.70 -14.32 -7.62
C LEU A 153 21.74 -14.21 -8.72
N GLN A 154 21.54 -13.37 -9.75
CA GLN A 154 22.53 -13.14 -10.79
C GLN A 154 23.74 -12.34 -10.29
N ASN A 155 23.60 -11.60 -9.19
CA ASN A 155 24.68 -10.90 -8.53
C ASN A 155 25.11 -11.59 -7.23
N HIS A 156 25.05 -12.91 -7.17
CA HIS A 156 25.34 -13.69 -5.96
C HIS A 156 26.72 -13.37 -5.36
N THR A 157 27.69 -12.92 -6.14
CA THR A 157 29.01 -12.50 -5.64
C THR A 157 28.94 -11.30 -4.71
N ASP A 158 27.92 -10.46 -4.84
CA ASP A 158 27.69 -9.32 -3.94
C ASP A 158 27.03 -9.74 -2.61
N PHE A 159 26.48 -10.95 -2.56
CA PHE A 159 25.78 -11.50 -1.40
C PHE A 159 26.54 -12.61 -0.68
N LYS A 160 27.32 -13.41 -1.43
CA LYS A 160 28.03 -14.57 -0.88
C LYS A 160 28.97 -14.15 0.26
N ASP A 161 28.79 -14.77 1.43
CA ASP A 161 29.52 -14.52 2.67
C ASP A 161 29.40 -13.07 3.21
N LYS A 162 28.42 -12.30 2.73
CA LYS A 162 28.15 -10.91 3.09
C LYS A 162 27.06 -10.79 4.16
N VAL A 163 27.06 -9.64 4.81
CA VAL A 163 26.01 -9.21 5.73
C VAL A 163 25.05 -8.30 4.98
N VAL A 164 23.77 -8.62 5.04
CA VAL A 164 22.69 -7.95 4.29
C VAL A 164 21.73 -7.31 5.28
N LEU A 165 21.24 -6.11 4.96
CA LEU A 165 20.11 -5.48 5.62
C LEU A 165 18.94 -5.42 4.63
N ASP A 166 17.81 -6.00 5.00
CA ASP A 166 16.54 -5.90 4.27
C ASP A 166 15.64 -4.90 5.00
N VAL A 167 15.37 -3.76 4.36
CA VAL A 167 14.59 -2.65 4.95
C VAL A 167 13.14 -2.76 4.52
N GLY A 168 12.23 -2.94 5.49
CA GLY A 168 10.82 -3.21 5.22
C GLY A 168 10.65 -4.59 4.60
N CYS A 169 11.15 -5.62 5.27
CA CYS A 169 11.22 -6.96 4.70
C CYS A 169 9.84 -7.60 4.40
N GLY A 170 8.76 -7.07 4.99
CA GLY A 170 7.43 -7.65 4.86
C GLY A 170 7.42 -9.12 5.30
N SER A 171 7.01 -10.02 4.41
CA SER A 171 7.06 -11.46 4.64
C SER A 171 8.48 -12.06 4.65
N GLY A 172 9.49 -11.28 4.27
CA GLY A 172 10.89 -11.70 4.23
C GLY A 172 11.35 -12.26 2.88
N ILE A 173 10.55 -12.14 1.83
CA ILE A 173 10.87 -12.78 0.53
C ILE A 173 12.24 -12.35 -0.03
N LEU A 174 12.61 -11.07 0.08
CA LEU A 174 13.91 -10.58 -0.37
C LEU A 174 15.04 -11.11 0.51
N SER A 175 14.82 -11.21 1.81
CA SER A 175 15.77 -11.82 2.75
C SER A 175 16.04 -13.28 2.40
N PHE A 176 15.02 -14.04 1.97
CA PHE A 176 15.19 -15.42 1.51
C PHE A 176 16.00 -15.48 0.23
N PHE A 177 15.79 -14.59 -0.72
CA PHE A 177 16.62 -14.51 -1.93
C PHE A 177 18.09 -14.19 -1.60
N ALA A 178 18.33 -13.28 -0.66
CA ALA A 178 19.68 -12.98 -0.19
C ALA A 178 20.36 -14.22 0.46
N ALA A 179 19.61 -14.98 1.27
CA ALA A 179 20.11 -16.22 1.85
C ALA A 179 20.41 -17.27 0.78
N GLN A 180 19.55 -17.40 -0.25
CA GLN A 180 19.77 -18.28 -1.40
C GLN A 180 21.00 -17.87 -2.20
N ALA A 181 21.29 -16.57 -2.31
CA ALA A 181 22.50 -16.05 -2.96
C ALA A 181 23.78 -16.25 -2.12
N GLY A 182 23.67 -16.85 -0.92
CA GLY A 182 24.80 -17.21 -0.07
C GLY A 182 25.15 -16.16 0.98
N ALA A 183 24.27 -15.24 1.33
CA ALA A 183 24.51 -14.29 2.42
C ALA A 183 24.87 -15.02 3.72
N ARG A 184 25.87 -14.51 4.41
CA ARG A 184 26.29 -15.02 5.72
C ARG A 184 25.25 -14.67 6.80
N LYS A 185 24.72 -13.47 6.75
CA LYS A 185 23.73 -12.95 7.68
C LYS A 185 22.81 -11.97 6.97
N VAL A 186 21.53 -12.04 7.28
CA VAL A 186 20.52 -11.09 6.81
C VAL A 186 19.77 -10.54 8.01
N TYR A 187 19.80 -9.24 8.21
CA TYR A 187 19.00 -8.52 9.19
C TYR A 187 17.75 -8.03 8.47
N ALA A 188 16.60 -8.60 8.78
CA ALA A 188 15.31 -8.32 8.16
C ALA A 188 14.49 -7.41 9.07
N VAL A 189 14.47 -6.11 8.79
CA VAL A 189 13.79 -5.10 9.60
C VAL A 189 12.37 -4.88 9.08
N GLU A 190 11.36 -5.01 9.96
CA GLU A 190 9.96 -4.82 9.62
C GLU A 190 9.20 -4.13 10.76
N ALA A 191 8.52 -3.02 10.45
CA ALA A 191 7.82 -2.23 11.46
C ALA A 191 6.36 -2.66 11.70
N SER A 192 5.77 -3.39 10.76
CA SER A 192 4.39 -3.89 10.87
C SER A 192 4.33 -5.23 11.63
N THR A 193 3.12 -5.68 11.93
CA THR A 193 2.88 -7.02 12.51
C THR A 193 3.32 -8.16 11.59
N MET A 194 3.65 -7.88 10.34
CA MET A 194 4.19 -8.87 9.39
C MET A 194 5.53 -9.45 9.85
N ALA A 195 6.27 -8.74 10.70
CA ALA A 195 7.51 -9.25 11.29
C ALA A 195 7.33 -10.63 11.96
N GLN A 196 6.19 -10.85 12.63
CA GLN A 196 5.87 -12.14 13.27
C GLN A 196 5.71 -13.26 12.23
N HIS A 197 5.08 -12.96 11.10
CA HIS A 197 4.93 -13.92 10.00
C HIS A 197 6.26 -14.22 9.29
N ALA A 198 7.10 -13.20 9.13
CA ALA A 198 8.44 -13.38 8.61
C ALA A 198 9.26 -14.32 9.50
N GLU A 199 9.19 -14.15 10.83
CA GLU A 199 9.84 -15.03 11.80
C GLU A 199 9.37 -16.49 11.66
N VAL A 200 8.06 -16.71 11.51
CA VAL A 200 7.50 -18.05 11.25
C VAL A 200 8.10 -18.66 9.98
N LEU A 201 8.18 -17.89 8.90
CA LEU A 201 8.76 -18.36 7.63
C LEU A 201 10.25 -18.66 7.76
N VAL A 202 11.01 -17.83 8.47
CA VAL A 202 12.44 -18.05 8.74
C VAL A 202 12.64 -19.39 9.46
N ASN A 203 11.88 -19.65 10.50
CA ASN A 203 11.96 -20.87 11.29
C ASN A 203 11.54 -22.11 10.48
N THR A 204 10.44 -22.02 9.75
CA THR A 204 9.91 -23.13 8.92
C THR A 204 10.88 -23.50 7.79
N ASN A 205 11.56 -22.50 7.21
CA ASN A 205 12.58 -22.71 6.18
C ASN A 205 13.97 -23.03 6.74
N ARG A 206 14.12 -23.16 8.07
CA ARG A 206 15.38 -23.51 8.76
C ARG A 206 16.51 -22.50 8.48
N LEU A 207 16.18 -21.22 8.43
CA LEU A 207 17.12 -20.13 8.14
C LEU A 207 17.42 -19.25 9.36
N GLY A 208 17.02 -19.66 10.57
CA GLY A 208 17.21 -18.89 11.80
C GLY A 208 18.68 -18.61 12.16
N ASP A 209 19.62 -19.40 11.65
CA ASP A 209 21.05 -19.15 11.75
C ASP A 209 21.55 -18.01 10.84
N ARG A 210 20.83 -17.74 9.75
CA ARG A 210 21.19 -16.76 8.71
C ARG A 210 20.33 -15.51 8.69
N VAL A 211 19.02 -15.64 8.85
CA VAL A 211 18.07 -14.53 8.78
C VAL A 211 17.58 -14.20 10.19
N VAL A 212 17.76 -12.96 10.60
CA VAL A 212 17.29 -12.43 11.89
C VAL A 212 16.26 -11.36 11.62
N VAL A 213 15.03 -11.62 12.01
CA VAL A 213 13.94 -10.64 11.92
C VAL A 213 14.06 -9.67 13.10
N ILE A 214 14.03 -8.37 12.79
CA ILE A 214 14.10 -7.30 13.79
C ILE A 214 12.81 -6.47 13.69
N PRO A 215 11.87 -6.66 14.61
CA PRO A 215 10.65 -5.85 14.65
C PRO A 215 10.99 -4.39 14.99
N GLY A 216 10.51 -3.46 14.21
CA GLY A 216 10.67 -2.02 14.44
C GLY A 216 10.98 -1.25 13.15
N LYS A 217 11.03 0.09 13.29
CA LYS A 217 11.39 0.98 12.19
C LYS A 217 12.91 1.06 12.07
N VAL A 218 13.41 1.14 10.84
CA VAL A 218 14.86 1.23 10.57
C VAL A 218 15.50 2.46 11.21
N GLU A 219 14.73 3.51 11.43
CA GLU A 219 15.15 4.73 12.13
C GLU A 219 15.39 4.49 13.64
N GLU A 220 14.72 3.51 14.23
CA GLU A 220 14.65 3.29 15.68
C GLU A 220 15.43 2.04 16.14
N VAL A 221 15.72 1.12 15.22
CA VAL A 221 16.46 -0.11 15.54
C VAL A 221 17.96 0.10 15.54
N THR A 222 18.67 -0.81 16.20
CA THR A 222 20.13 -0.90 16.17
C THR A 222 20.56 -2.24 15.60
N LEU A 223 21.67 -2.25 14.86
CA LEU A 223 22.27 -3.48 14.36
C LEU A 223 23.58 -3.78 15.09
N PRO A 224 23.93 -5.06 15.30
CA PRO A 224 25.15 -5.42 16.00
C PRO A 224 26.42 -5.19 15.16
N GLU A 225 26.29 -5.04 13.84
CA GLU A 225 27.40 -4.84 12.90
C GLU A 225 26.96 -4.02 11.69
N GLN A 226 27.92 -3.43 10.99
CA GLN A 226 27.67 -2.79 9.71
C GLN A 226 27.47 -3.84 8.61
N VAL A 227 26.65 -3.50 7.62
CA VAL A 227 26.25 -4.39 6.52
C VAL A 227 27.02 -4.09 5.24
N ASP A 228 27.19 -5.09 4.41
CA ASP A 228 27.86 -4.99 3.11
C ASP A 228 26.92 -4.50 2.03
N ILE A 229 25.62 -4.83 2.14
CA ILE A 229 24.59 -4.46 1.16
C ILE A 229 23.25 -4.23 1.85
N ILE A 230 22.53 -3.21 1.38
CA ILE A 230 21.15 -2.95 1.76
C ILE A 230 20.25 -3.32 0.59
N ILE A 231 19.23 -4.13 0.86
CA ILE A 231 18.14 -4.44 -0.07
C ILE A 231 16.84 -3.87 0.48
N SER A 232 15.96 -3.43 -0.41
CA SER A 232 14.62 -2.95 -0.04
C SER A 232 13.72 -2.89 -1.28
N GLU A 233 12.42 -2.86 -1.06
CA GLU A 233 11.46 -2.45 -2.09
C GLU A 233 10.70 -1.22 -1.59
N PRO A 234 11.31 -0.02 -1.73
CA PRO A 234 10.83 1.21 -1.13
C PRO A 234 10.00 2.08 -2.07
N MET A 235 9.64 1.59 -3.26
CA MET A 235 8.98 2.39 -4.29
C MET A 235 7.47 2.41 -4.09
N GLY A 236 6.89 3.61 -4.08
CA GLY A 236 5.45 3.81 -4.22
C GLY A 236 5.06 4.23 -5.63
N TYR A 237 3.80 4.61 -5.84
CA TYR A 237 3.36 5.22 -7.10
C TYR A 237 4.23 6.42 -7.43
N MET A 238 4.58 6.55 -8.71
CA MET A 238 5.44 7.64 -9.17
C MET A 238 6.80 7.67 -8.45
N LEU A 239 7.29 6.50 -8.01
CA LEU A 239 8.48 6.24 -7.22
C LEU A 239 8.39 6.75 -5.76
N PHE A 240 7.97 7.99 -5.55
CA PHE A 240 8.15 8.73 -4.31
C PHE A 240 7.01 8.56 -3.29
N ASN A 241 5.82 8.12 -3.74
CA ASN A 241 4.68 7.94 -2.83
C ASN A 241 5.05 7.02 -1.66
N GLU A 242 4.42 7.21 -0.51
CA GLU A 242 4.68 6.51 0.75
C GLU A 242 5.89 7.01 1.53
N ARG A 243 6.83 7.75 0.89
CA ARG A 243 8.03 8.28 1.53
C ARG A 243 8.92 7.21 2.18
N MET A 244 8.83 5.97 1.71
CA MET A 244 9.67 4.89 2.20
C MET A 244 11.12 4.99 1.70
N LEU A 245 11.35 5.74 0.60
CA LEU A 245 12.71 6.01 0.13
C LEU A 245 13.56 6.73 1.20
N GLU A 246 12.96 7.60 2.03
CA GLU A 246 13.68 8.26 3.12
C GLU A 246 14.14 7.25 4.18
N SER A 247 13.31 6.25 4.53
CA SER A 247 13.72 5.14 5.40
C SER A 247 14.83 4.31 4.77
N TYR A 248 14.77 4.09 3.47
CA TYR A 248 15.80 3.38 2.70
C TYR A 248 17.13 4.14 2.72
N LEU A 249 17.11 5.46 2.51
CA LEU A 249 18.31 6.30 2.61
C LEU A 249 18.84 6.39 4.04
N HIS A 250 17.95 6.44 5.05
CA HIS A 250 18.32 6.46 6.46
C HIS A 250 19.12 5.20 6.86
N ALA A 251 18.79 4.06 6.26
CA ALA A 251 19.47 2.79 6.51
C ALA A 251 20.96 2.82 6.13
N LYS A 252 21.43 3.80 5.36
CA LYS A 252 22.85 3.97 5.03
C LYS A 252 23.75 4.18 6.25
N LYS A 253 23.18 4.58 7.40
CA LYS A 253 23.92 4.62 8.67
C LYS A 253 24.54 3.27 9.06
N PHE A 254 23.96 2.17 8.58
CA PHE A 254 24.44 0.82 8.81
C PHE A 254 25.33 0.29 7.67
N LEU A 255 25.44 1.00 6.56
CA LEU A 255 26.16 0.55 5.37
C LEU A 255 27.66 0.81 5.52
N LYS A 256 28.48 -0.19 5.20
CA LYS A 256 29.94 -0.01 5.09
C LYS A 256 30.27 1.01 4.01
N PRO A 257 31.43 1.71 4.07
CA PRO A 257 31.80 2.73 3.08
C PRO A 257 31.82 2.24 1.63
N SER A 258 32.13 0.97 1.40
CA SER A 258 32.13 0.34 0.06
C SER A 258 30.88 -0.52 -0.19
N GLY A 259 29.87 -0.37 0.63
CA GLY A 259 28.66 -1.17 0.57
C GLY A 259 27.78 -0.81 -0.64
N LYS A 260 26.88 -1.71 -0.98
CA LYS A 260 25.95 -1.55 -2.12
C LYS A 260 24.53 -1.35 -1.64
N MET A 261 23.71 -0.80 -2.52
CA MET A 261 22.26 -0.67 -2.35
C MET A 261 21.53 -1.29 -3.53
N PHE A 262 20.54 -2.14 -3.26
CA PHE A 262 19.64 -2.76 -4.23
C PHE A 262 18.19 -2.40 -3.92
N PRO A 263 17.54 -1.51 -4.72
CA PRO A 263 18.02 -0.88 -5.96
C PRO A 263 19.11 0.19 -5.70
N THR A 264 19.90 0.49 -6.75
CA THR A 264 21.01 1.45 -6.67
C THR A 264 20.59 2.84 -7.10
N ILE A 265 19.78 2.94 -8.15
CA ILE A 265 19.23 4.20 -8.68
C ILE A 265 17.74 4.05 -8.98
N GLY A 266 17.03 5.16 -8.97
CA GLY A 266 15.66 5.28 -9.45
C GLY A 266 15.54 6.41 -10.46
N ASP A 267 14.97 6.11 -11.63
CA ASP A 267 14.70 7.05 -12.71
C ASP A 267 13.20 7.32 -12.81
N VAL A 268 12.77 8.54 -12.51
CA VAL A 268 11.40 8.97 -12.79
C VAL A 268 11.34 9.58 -14.18
N HIS A 269 10.44 9.08 -15.00
CA HIS A 269 10.16 9.60 -16.33
C HIS A 269 8.84 10.36 -16.31
N LEU A 270 8.80 11.45 -17.05
CA LEU A 270 7.58 12.21 -17.29
C LEU A 270 7.48 12.60 -18.75
N ALA A 271 6.26 12.59 -19.30
CA ALA A 271 5.99 12.96 -20.68
C ALA A 271 4.60 13.58 -20.82
N PRO A 272 4.42 14.57 -21.72
CA PRO A 272 3.11 15.14 -22.00
C PRO A 272 2.24 14.14 -22.76
N PHE A 273 0.95 14.09 -22.43
CA PHE A 273 0.00 13.19 -23.06
C PHE A 273 -1.26 13.92 -23.56
N THR A 274 -1.91 13.30 -24.53
CA THR A 274 -3.25 13.68 -25.01
C THR A 274 -4.23 12.59 -24.68
N ASP A 275 -5.30 12.90 -23.95
CA ASP A 275 -6.41 12.00 -23.65
C ASP A 275 -7.65 12.83 -23.29
N GLU A 276 -8.41 13.21 -24.30
CA GLU A 276 -9.62 14.00 -24.13
C GLU A 276 -10.70 13.23 -23.36
N GLN A 277 -10.78 11.91 -23.58
CA GLN A 277 -11.76 11.06 -22.91
C GLN A 277 -11.53 11.08 -21.39
N LEU A 278 -10.29 10.89 -20.93
CA LEU A 278 -9.94 10.96 -19.52
C LEU A 278 -10.25 12.35 -18.94
N TYR A 279 -9.89 13.40 -19.66
CA TYR A 279 -10.11 14.78 -19.22
C TYR A 279 -11.61 15.06 -19.04
N MET A 280 -12.43 14.69 -20.03
CA MET A 280 -13.88 14.84 -19.96
C MET A 280 -14.55 13.97 -18.91
N GLU A 281 -13.99 12.79 -18.64
CA GLU A 281 -14.48 11.90 -17.58
C GLU A 281 -14.46 12.59 -16.21
N GLN A 282 -13.41 13.33 -15.88
CA GLN A 282 -13.34 14.06 -14.63
C GLN A 282 -14.37 15.18 -14.52
N PHE A 283 -14.63 15.90 -15.62
CA PHE A 283 -15.74 16.86 -15.67
C PHE A 283 -17.10 16.19 -15.51
N THR A 284 -17.29 15.04 -16.15
CA THR A 284 -18.56 14.29 -16.08
C THR A 284 -18.84 13.84 -14.64
N LYS A 285 -17.83 13.39 -13.92
CA LYS A 285 -17.96 13.09 -12.48
C LYS A 285 -18.39 14.30 -11.67
N ALA A 286 -17.76 15.47 -11.91
CA ALA A 286 -18.11 16.71 -11.23
C ALA A 286 -19.52 17.21 -11.59
N ASN A 287 -20.02 16.89 -12.77
CA ASN A 287 -21.38 17.28 -13.20
C ASN A 287 -22.50 16.60 -12.38
N PHE A 288 -22.21 15.55 -11.63
CA PHE A 288 -23.15 15.05 -10.63
C PHE A 288 -23.62 16.19 -9.69
N TRP A 289 -22.72 17.09 -9.33
CA TRP A 289 -23.00 18.21 -8.44
C TRP A 289 -23.71 19.37 -9.14
N TYR A 290 -23.89 19.33 -10.47
CA TYR A 290 -24.60 20.33 -11.23
C TYR A 290 -26.10 19.98 -11.35
N GLN A 291 -26.74 19.75 -10.22
CA GLN A 291 -28.16 19.40 -10.15
C GLN A 291 -28.91 20.43 -9.30
N PRO A 292 -29.84 21.21 -9.91
CA PRO A 292 -30.61 22.20 -9.18
C PRO A 292 -31.71 21.60 -8.29
N SER A 293 -32.01 20.32 -8.47
CA SER A 293 -33.01 19.62 -7.67
C SER A 293 -32.71 18.12 -7.54
N PHE A 294 -31.77 17.79 -6.66
CA PHE A 294 -31.48 16.41 -6.27
C PHE A 294 -32.31 16.09 -5.01
N HIS A 295 -33.36 15.28 -5.18
CA HIS A 295 -34.35 15.02 -4.13
C HIS A 295 -34.90 16.33 -3.49
N GLY A 296 -35.08 17.37 -4.30
CA GLY A 296 -35.55 18.68 -3.84
C GLY A 296 -34.48 19.62 -3.29
N VAL A 297 -33.20 19.24 -3.37
CA VAL A 297 -32.05 20.05 -2.90
C VAL A 297 -31.22 20.52 -4.08
N ASP A 298 -30.87 21.80 -4.11
CA ASP A 298 -29.96 22.35 -5.13
C ASP A 298 -28.50 22.10 -4.70
N LEU A 299 -27.80 21.27 -5.50
CA LEU A 299 -26.38 20.92 -5.32
C LEU A 299 -25.43 21.79 -6.14
N SER A 300 -25.95 22.63 -7.03
CA SER A 300 -25.17 23.30 -8.08
C SER A 300 -24.03 24.20 -7.56
N ALA A 301 -24.18 24.70 -6.34
CA ALA A 301 -23.14 25.50 -5.67
C ALA A 301 -21.83 24.72 -5.43
N LEU A 302 -21.85 23.38 -5.40
CA LEU A 302 -20.69 22.53 -5.15
C LEU A 302 -19.95 22.10 -6.41
N ARG A 303 -20.47 22.39 -7.61
CA ARG A 303 -19.86 21.95 -8.88
C ARG A 303 -18.41 22.42 -9.02
N GLY A 304 -18.11 23.66 -8.69
CA GLY A 304 -16.73 24.21 -8.77
C GLY A 304 -15.79 23.45 -7.83
N ALA A 305 -16.18 23.26 -6.59
CA ALA A 305 -15.40 22.49 -5.62
C ALA A 305 -15.19 21.04 -6.05
N ALA A 306 -16.20 20.41 -6.65
CA ALA A 306 -16.09 19.04 -7.18
C ALA A 306 -15.11 18.94 -8.35
N VAL A 307 -15.13 19.91 -9.30
CA VAL A 307 -14.14 19.96 -10.38
C VAL A 307 -12.73 20.04 -9.81
N ASP A 308 -12.51 20.97 -8.88
CA ASP A 308 -11.19 21.15 -8.25
C ASP A 308 -10.73 19.87 -7.55
N GLU A 309 -11.62 19.18 -6.83
CA GLU A 309 -11.30 17.94 -6.13
C GLU A 309 -10.92 16.81 -7.08
N TYR A 310 -11.71 16.55 -8.14
CA TYR A 310 -11.39 15.49 -9.10
C TYR A 310 -10.12 15.77 -9.89
N PHE A 311 -9.85 17.01 -10.25
CA PHE A 311 -8.61 17.38 -10.95
C PHE A 311 -7.37 17.35 -10.05
N ARG A 312 -7.55 17.36 -8.73
CA ARG A 312 -6.45 17.18 -7.77
C ARG A 312 -5.99 15.74 -7.63
N GLN A 313 -6.74 14.78 -8.12
CA GLN A 313 -6.40 13.37 -8.01
C GLN A 313 -5.44 12.96 -9.15
N PRO A 314 -4.21 12.51 -8.83
CA PRO A 314 -3.42 11.75 -9.79
C PRO A 314 -4.16 10.48 -10.20
N ILE A 315 -4.08 10.11 -11.46
CA ILE A 315 -4.82 8.97 -12.02
C ILE A 315 -3.86 7.81 -12.17
N VAL A 316 -4.15 6.70 -11.47
CA VAL A 316 -3.39 5.46 -11.53
C VAL A 316 -4.10 4.47 -12.44
N ASP A 317 -3.52 4.22 -13.59
CA ASP A 317 -3.91 3.20 -14.55
C ASP A 317 -2.79 2.94 -15.55
N THR A 318 -3.07 2.19 -16.61
CA THR A 318 -2.15 2.02 -17.74
C THR A 318 -2.74 2.66 -19.00
N PHE A 319 -1.88 2.97 -19.95
CA PHE A 319 -2.27 3.63 -21.20
C PHE A 319 -1.38 3.17 -22.37
N ASP A 320 -1.90 3.34 -23.57
CA ASP A 320 -1.15 3.12 -24.81
C ASP A 320 -0.16 4.28 -25.03
N ILE A 321 1.09 3.95 -25.34
CA ILE A 321 2.16 4.96 -25.57
C ILE A 321 1.84 5.98 -26.67
N ARG A 322 0.90 5.65 -27.57
CA ARG A 322 0.48 6.55 -28.67
C ARG A 322 -0.16 7.83 -28.17
N ILE A 323 -0.57 7.91 -26.92
CA ILE A 323 -1.08 9.16 -26.34
C ILE A 323 0.03 10.13 -25.94
N LEU A 324 1.29 9.66 -25.87
CA LEU A 324 2.43 10.50 -25.52
C LEU A 324 2.80 11.44 -26.68
N MET A 325 2.97 12.71 -26.39
CA MET A 325 3.18 13.76 -27.39
C MET A 325 4.63 14.18 -27.54
N ALA A 326 5.52 13.72 -26.66
CA ALA A 326 6.97 13.95 -26.72
C ALA A 326 7.71 12.81 -26.04
N LYS A 327 9.02 12.74 -26.28
CA LYS A 327 9.92 11.86 -25.52
C LYS A 327 9.91 12.26 -24.04
N SER A 328 10.02 11.28 -23.16
CA SER A 328 10.09 11.52 -21.72
C SER A 328 11.36 12.28 -21.33
N VAL A 329 11.20 13.14 -20.33
CA VAL A 329 12.31 13.69 -19.53
C VAL A 329 12.54 12.76 -18.35
N LYS A 330 13.79 12.60 -17.93
CA LYS A 330 14.20 11.73 -16.85
C LYS A 330 14.75 12.52 -15.67
N TYR A 331 14.35 12.15 -14.47
CA TYR A 331 14.93 12.62 -13.21
C TYR A 331 15.49 11.41 -12.44
N THR A 332 16.79 11.41 -12.17
CA THR A 332 17.50 10.29 -11.54
C THR A 332 17.78 10.58 -10.06
N VAL A 333 17.50 9.63 -9.19
CA VAL A 333 17.95 9.59 -7.81
C VAL A 333 18.95 8.45 -7.64
N ASN A 334 20.20 8.80 -7.29
CA ASN A 334 21.21 7.83 -6.92
C ASN A 334 21.11 7.56 -5.41
N PHE A 335 20.66 6.39 -5.01
CA PHE A 335 20.41 6.07 -3.59
C PHE A 335 21.69 5.99 -2.75
N LEU A 336 22.84 5.72 -3.36
CA LEU A 336 24.13 5.75 -2.64
C LEU A 336 24.55 7.17 -2.28
N GLU A 337 24.22 8.16 -3.12
CA GLU A 337 24.65 9.55 -2.98
C GLU A 337 23.59 10.42 -2.28
N ALA A 338 22.31 10.20 -2.60
CA ALA A 338 21.20 11.02 -2.12
C ALA A 338 21.09 11.01 -0.60
N LYS A 339 20.65 12.13 -0.05
CA LYS A 339 20.31 12.30 1.36
C LYS A 339 18.79 12.33 1.54
N GLU A 340 18.33 12.10 2.78
CA GLU A 340 16.90 12.17 3.08
C GLU A 340 16.30 13.54 2.73
N GLU A 341 17.04 14.62 2.99
CA GLU A 341 16.61 16.00 2.73
C GLU A 341 16.37 16.28 1.25
N ASP A 342 17.07 15.60 0.35
CA ASP A 342 16.90 15.74 -1.10
C ASP A 342 15.50 15.30 -1.55
N LEU A 343 14.81 14.48 -0.74
CA LEU A 343 13.47 13.99 -1.02
C LEU A 343 12.35 14.83 -0.37
N TYR A 344 12.68 15.86 0.41
CA TYR A 344 11.66 16.73 1.02
C TYR A 344 11.04 17.69 0.01
N ARG A 345 11.84 18.10 -0.96
CA ARG A 345 11.45 18.97 -2.06
C ARG A 345 12.12 18.51 -3.34
N ILE A 346 11.34 17.93 -4.24
CA ILE A 346 11.82 17.40 -5.52
C ILE A 346 11.33 18.33 -6.62
N GLU A 347 12.24 18.96 -7.31
CA GLU A 347 11.94 19.87 -8.40
C GLU A 347 12.44 19.26 -9.72
N ILE A 348 11.52 18.99 -10.62
CA ILE A 348 11.81 18.36 -11.91
C ILE A 348 11.48 19.37 -13.00
N PRO A 349 12.47 20.14 -13.47
CA PRO A 349 12.28 20.99 -14.65
C PRO A 349 12.14 20.12 -15.88
N PHE A 350 11.26 20.50 -16.79
CA PHE A 350 11.07 19.79 -18.04
C PHE A 350 11.06 20.74 -19.24
N LYS A 351 11.56 20.21 -20.35
CA LYS A 351 11.50 20.86 -21.65
C LYS A 351 11.27 19.78 -22.71
N PHE A 352 10.04 19.72 -23.19
CA PHE A 352 9.62 18.73 -24.17
C PHE A 352 9.63 19.32 -25.57
N HIS A 353 10.20 18.58 -26.51
CA HIS A 353 10.10 18.85 -27.94
C HIS A 353 8.88 18.10 -28.48
N MET A 354 7.85 18.81 -28.86
CA MET A 354 6.59 18.20 -29.23
C MET A 354 6.70 17.47 -30.57
N MET A 355 6.34 16.19 -30.58
CA MET A 355 6.40 15.32 -31.78
C MET A 355 5.11 15.39 -32.58
N HIS A 356 4.00 15.75 -31.93
CA HIS A 356 2.67 15.77 -32.52
C HIS A 356 1.95 17.05 -32.17
N SER A 357 1.08 17.51 -33.11
CA SER A 357 0.18 18.64 -32.84
C SER A 357 -1.09 18.15 -32.15
N GLY A 358 -1.58 18.88 -31.16
CA GLY A 358 -2.78 18.53 -30.43
C GLY A 358 -2.85 19.18 -29.05
N LEU A 359 -3.85 18.76 -28.27
CA LEU A 359 -4.05 19.22 -26.90
C LEU A 359 -3.23 18.36 -25.93
N VAL A 360 -2.42 18.99 -25.13
CA VAL A 360 -1.75 18.41 -23.97
C VAL A 360 -2.72 18.48 -22.80
N HIS A 361 -3.18 17.33 -22.32
CA HIS A 361 -4.12 17.25 -21.19
C HIS A 361 -3.42 17.13 -19.84
N GLY A 362 -2.15 16.71 -19.82
CA GLY A 362 -1.38 16.54 -18.60
C GLY A 362 -0.02 15.90 -18.81
N LEU A 363 0.60 15.47 -17.71
CA LEU A 363 1.86 14.74 -17.70
C LEU A 363 1.64 13.32 -17.19
N ALA A 364 2.20 12.34 -17.90
CA ALA A 364 2.27 10.94 -17.50
C ALA A 364 3.61 10.67 -16.83
N PHE A 365 3.59 9.88 -15.77
CA PHE A 365 4.74 9.52 -14.96
C PHE A 365 4.86 8.00 -14.84
N TRP A 366 6.08 7.51 -14.89
CA TRP A 366 6.47 6.14 -14.55
C TRP A 366 7.89 6.13 -14.01
N PHE A 367 8.37 4.99 -13.58
CA PHE A 367 9.74 4.89 -13.09
C PHE A 367 10.41 3.58 -13.46
N ASP A 368 11.72 3.63 -13.52
CA ASP A 368 12.61 2.49 -13.60
C ASP A 368 13.52 2.48 -12.37
N VAL A 369 13.91 1.31 -11.88
CA VAL A 369 14.99 1.18 -10.91
C VAL A 369 16.04 0.21 -11.41
N ALA A 370 17.31 0.50 -11.11
CA ALA A 370 18.43 -0.34 -11.47
C ALA A 370 19.07 -0.96 -10.23
N PHE A 371 19.36 -2.24 -10.35
CA PHE A 371 20.16 -3.01 -9.41
C PHE A 371 21.55 -3.19 -10.02
N MET A 372 22.48 -2.31 -9.64
CA MET A 372 23.84 -2.27 -10.24
C MET A 372 24.77 -3.22 -9.48
N GLY A 373 24.68 -4.49 -9.80
CA GLY A 373 25.54 -5.51 -9.21
C GLY A 373 26.90 -5.60 -9.86
N SER A 374 27.81 -6.37 -9.23
CA SER A 374 29.17 -6.59 -9.75
C SER A 374 29.21 -7.43 -11.02
N MET A 375 28.22 -8.28 -11.22
CA MET A 375 28.15 -9.17 -12.39
C MET A 375 27.27 -8.61 -13.48
N VAL A 376 26.10 -8.09 -13.13
CA VAL A 376 25.11 -7.60 -14.10
C VAL A 376 24.26 -6.49 -13.48
N THR A 377 23.88 -5.51 -14.29
CA THR A 377 22.82 -4.55 -13.94
C THR A 377 21.49 -5.12 -14.36
N VAL A 378 20.55 -5.20 -13.42
CA VAL A 378 19.17 -5.63 -13.66
C VAL A 378 18.25 -4.43 -13.53
N TRP A 379 17.28 -4.32 -14.41
CA TRP A 379 16.29 -3.24 -14.39
C TRP A 379 14.90 -3.76 -14.06
N LEU A 380 14.18 -3.03 -13.24
CA LEU A 380 12.74 -3.12 -13.04
C LEU A 380 12.11 -1.85 -13.59
N SER A 381 11.22 -1.98 -14.55
CA SER A 381 10.55 -0.84 -15.19
C SER A 381 9.05 -0.89 -15.02
N THR A 382 8.44 0.25 -14.76
CA THR A 382 6.99 0.45 -14.78
C THR A 382 6.53 1.24 -16.02
N ALA A 383 7.37 1.28 -17.07
CA ALA A 383 7.06 1.98 -18.32
C ALA A 383 5.82 1.39 -19.00
N PRO A 384 5.05 2.20 -19.76
CA PRO A 384 3.84 1.74 -20.44
C PRO A 384 4.10 0.72 -21.55
N THR A 385 5.35 0.54 -21.97
CA THR A 385 5.80 -0.47 -22.95
C THR A 385 6.24 -1.78 -22.31
N GLU A 386 6.41 -1.80 -21.00
CA GLU A 386 6.86 -2.97 -20.27
C GLU A 386 5.66 -3.75 -19.68
N PRO A 387 5.86 -4.99 -19.25
CA PRO A 387 4.79 -5.73 -18.56
C PRO A 387 4.25 -4.96 -17.37
N LEU A 388 2.93 -4.96 -17.25
CA LEU A 388 2.23 -4.24 -16.21
C LEU A 388 2.64 -4.75 -14.83
N THR A 389 2.90 -3.79 -13.93
CA THR A 389 3.17 -4.02 -12.52
C THR A 389 2.05 -3.47 -11.65
N HIS A 390 2.04 -3.77 -10.36
CA HIS A 390 1.07 -3.21 -9.42
C HIS A 390 1.25 -1.70 -9.19
N TRP A 391 2.33 -1.07 -9.70
CA TRP A 391 2.51 0.39 -9.70
C TRP A 391 1.79 1.08 -10.86
N TYR A 392 1.39 0.36 -11.90
CA TYR A 392 0.79 0.94 -13.11
C TYR A 392 1.63 2.12 -13.64
N GLN A 393 0.98 3.15 -14.17
CA GLN A 393 1.54 4.48 -14.42
C GLN A 393 0.65 5.51 -13.75
N VAL A 394 1.15 6.74 -13.63
CA VAL A 394 0.41 7.84 -13.00
C VAL A 394 0.26 8.97 -13.99
N ARG A 395 -0.96 9.49 -14.14
CA ARG A 395 -1.24 10.66 -14.97
C ARG A 395 -1.77 11.80 -14.12
N CYS A 396 -1.18 12.99 -14.32
CA CYS A 396 -1.57 14.23 -13.67
C CYS A 396 -2.15 15.18 -14.70
N LEU A 397 -3.44 15.51 -14.59
CA LEU A 397 -4.11 16.45 -15.50
C LEU A 397 -3.68 17.88 -15.21
N LEU A 398 -3.64 18.69 -16.25
CA LEU A 398 -3.64 20.16 -16.15
C LEU A 398 -5.06 20.65 -15.96
N GLN A 399 -5.25 21.80 -15.33
CA GLN A 399 -6.59 22.40 -15.18
C GLN A 399 -7.22 22.76 -16.52
N SER A 400 -6.41 23.20 -17.47
CA SER A 400 -6.80 23.51 -18.84
C SER A 400 -5.83 22.85 -19.81
N PRO A 401 -6.32 22.19 -20.89
CA PRO A 401 -5.43 21.65 -21.90
C PRO A 401 -4.65 22.76 -22.63
N LEU A 402 -3.43 22.46 -23.06
CA LEU A 402 -2.58 23.35 -23.83
C LEU A 402 -2.45 22.84 -25.26
N PHE A 403 -2.81 23.67 -26.24
CA PHE A 403 -2.58 23.35 -27.64
C PHE A 403 -1.12 23.55 -28.02
N THR A 404 -0.53 22.53 -28.63
CA THR A 404 0.85 22.56 -29.16
C THR A 404 0.86 22.09 -30.60
N LYS A 405 1.80 22.60 -31.40
CA LYS A 405 2.12 22.08 -32.73
C LYS A 405 3.34 21.19 -32.67
N ALA A 406 3.46 20.26 -33.60
CA ALA A 406 4.71 19.54 -33.79
C ALA A 406 5.89 20.51 -33.99
N GLY A 407 6.99 20.28 -33.28
CA GLY A 407 8.14 21.19 -33.24
C GLY A 407 8.08 22.28 -32.17
N ASP A 408 6.91 22.53 -31.55
CA ASP A 408 6.84 23.45 -30.42
C ASP A 408 7.58 22.87 -29.19
N THR A 409 7.87 23.76 -28.26
CA THR A 409 8.46 23.43 -26.97
C THR A 409 7.45 23.62 -25.86
N LEU A 410 7.20 22.57 -25.08
CA LEU A 410 6.48 22.65 -23.82
C LEU A 410 7.49 22.65 -22.68
N SER A 411 7.57 23.73 -21.94
CA SER A 411 8.49 23.87 -20.81
C SER A 411 7.74 24.07 -19.50
N GLY A 412 8.40 23.77 -18.39
CA GLY A 412 7.80 23.92 -17.08
C GLY A 412 8.52 23.18 -15.97
N THR A 413 7.81 23.00 -14.88
CA THR A 413 8.33 22.33 -13.68
C THR A 413 7.25 21.49 -13.03
N ALA A 414 7.61 20.29 -12.64
CA ALA A 414 6.85 19.46 -11.69
C ALA A 414 7.57 19.53 -10.33
N LEU A 415 6.88 20.04 -9.33
CA LEU A 415 7.39 20.23 -7.98
C LEU A 415 6.62 19.31 -7.03
N LEU A 416 7.34 18.45 -6.32
CA LEU A 416 6.81 17.55 -5.32
C LEU A 416 7.28 18.02 -3.94
N ILE A 417 6.34 18.31 -3.05
CA ILE A 417 6.61 18.69 -1.65
C ILE A 417 6.14 17.59 -0.74
N ALA A 418 7.06 17.02 0.03
CA ALA A 418 6.76 15.96 0.99
C ALA A 418 5.83 16.46 2.09
N ASN A 419 4.82 15.66 2.45
CA ASN A 419 3.89 15.96 3.52
C ASN A 419 3.91 14.89 4.63
N LYS A 420 3.32 15.22 5.79
CA LYS A 420 3.30 14.33 6.96
C LYS A 420 2.33 13.14 6.80
N ARG A 421 1.54 13.11 5.73
CA ARG A 421 0.66 11.99 5.37
C ARG A 421 1.38 10.90 4.59
N GLN A 422 2.71 10.87 4.64
CA GLN A 422 3.59 9.92 3.91
C GLN A 422 3.37 10.01 2.38
N SER A 423 3.29 11.21 1.85
CA SER A 423 3.06 11.44 0.43
C SER A 423 3.61 12.82 0.01
N TYR A 424 3.17 13.27 -1.16
CA TYR A 424 3.60 14.53 -1.76
C TYR A 424 2.42 15.34 -2.26
N ASP A 425 2.50 16.66 -2.06
CA ASP A 425 1.71 17.62 -2.79
C ASP A 425 2.45 17.96 -4.08
N ILE A 426 1.77 17.83 -5.23
CA ILE A 426 2.38 18.01 -6.55
C ILE A 426 1.90 19.32 -7.17
N SER A 427 2.82 20.18 -7.56
CA SER A 427 2.53 21.38 -8.35
C SER A 427 3.13 21.22 -9.74
N ILE A 428 2.30 21.30 -10.76
CA ILE A 428 2.72 21.28 -12.16
C ILE A 428 2.42 22.65 -12.79
N VAL A 429 3.42 23.25 -13.41
CA VAL A 429 3.26 24.46 -14.23
C VAL A 429 3.86 24.17 -15.58
N ALA A 430 3.09 24.35 -16.64
CA ALA A 430 3.50 24.11 -18.02
C ALA A 430 3.21 25.32 -18.90
N GLN A 431 4.09 25.59 -19.83
CA GLN A 431 3.98 26.70 -20.81
C GLN A 431 4.40 26.22 -22.19
N VAL A 432 3.65 26.63 -23.20
CA VAL A 432 4.07 26.53 -24.61
C VAL A 432 4.93 27.73 -24.94
N ASP A 433 6.22 27.54 -25.20
CA ASP A 433 7.20 28.64 -25.36
C ASP A 433 6.85 29.56 -26.55
N GLN A 434 6.33 28.98 -27.62
CA GLN A 434 6.01 29.74 -28.86
C GLN A 434 4.78 30.65 -28.72
N THR A 435 3.83 30.27 -27.86
CA THR A 435 2.58 31.03 -27.72
C THR A 435 2.48 31.77 -26.38
N GLY A 436 3.28 31.37 -25.40
CA GLY A 436 3.18 31.86 -24.04
C GLY A 436 1.96 31.33 -23.27
N SER A 437 1.18 30.41 -23.87
CA SER A 437 0.02 29.79 -23.21
C SER A 437 0.48 28.96 -22.02
N LYS A 438 -0.18 29.15 -20.89
CA LYS A 438 0.17 28.48 -19.60
C LYS A 438 -1.00 27.70 -19.03
N SER A 439 -0.69 26.62 -18.36
CA SER A 439 -1.62 25.88 -17.50
C SER A 439 -0.89 25.29 -16.32
N SER A 440 -1.61 25.08 -15.24
CA SER A 440 -1.06 24.52 -14.02
C SER A 440 -2.07 23.61 -13.34
N ASN A 441 -1.63 22.87 -12.35
CA ASN A 441 -2.50 22.16 -11.42
C ASN A 441 -1.76 21.86 -10.10
N LEU A 442 -2.53 21.74 -9.03
CA LEU A 442 -2.08 21.25 -7.72
C LEU A 442 -2.76 19.91 -7.47
N LEU A 443 -1.97 18.86 -7.26
CA LEU A 443 -2.47 17.52 -7.07
C LEU A 443 -2.05 16.95 -5.71
N ASP A 444 -2.88 16.07 -5.17
CA ASP A 444 -2.64 15.35 -3.91
C ASP A 444 -2.32 13.88 -4.20
N LEU A 445 -1.03 13.52 -4.16
CA LEU A 445 -0.60 12.13 -4.42
C LEU A 445 -1.09 11.15 -3.34
N LYS A 446 -1.49 11.66 -2.17
CA LYS A 446 -2.09 10.82 -1.10
C LYS A 446 -3.47 10.29 -1.48
N ASN A 447 -4.19 10.99 -2.36
CA ASN A 447 -5.55 10.65 -2.76
C ASN A 447 -5.66 10.43 -4.28
N PRO A 448 -5.02 9.39 -4.85
CA PRO A 448 -5.13 9.09 -6.27
C PRO A 448 -6.49 8.49 -6.63
N PHE A 449 -6.87 8.62 -7.89
CA PHE A 449 -7.98 7.90 -8.49
C PHE A 449 -7.45 6.66 -9.22
N PHE A 450 -7.87 5.47 -8.77
CA PHE A 450 -7.50 4.21 -9.41
C PHE A 450 -8.45 3.91 -10.57
N ARG A 451 -7.94 4.09 -11.79
CA ARG A 451 -8.67 3.87 -13.02
C ARG A 451 -7.98 2.80 -13.84
N TYR A 452 -8.44 1.57 -13.70
CA TYR A 452 -7.84 0.44 -14.39
C TYR A 452 -8.53 0.24 -15.74
N THR A 453 -7.77 0.32 -16.84
CA THR A 453 -8.30 0.20 -18.21
C THR A 453 -8.34 -1.23 -18.73
N GLY A 454 -7.75 -2.17 -17.98
CA GLY A 454 -7.76 -3.59 -18.36
C GLY A 454 -6.97 -3.91 -19.64
N SER A 455 -6.02 -3.04 -20.07
CA SER A 455 -5.17 -3.34 -21.21
C SER A 455 -4.25 -4.53 -20.89
N THR A 456 -4.12 -5.43 -21.87
CA THR A 456 -3.25 -6.61 -21.76
C THR A 456 -1.78 -6.18 -21.74
N PRO A 457 -0.97 -6.67 -20.77
CA PRO A 457 0.46 -6.39 -20.75
C PRO A 457 1.15 -6.91 -22.00
N THR A 458 2.11 -6.15 -22.51
CA THR A 458 3.02 -6.63 -23.55
C THR A 458 4.00 -7.64 -22.95
N PRO A 459 4.36 -8.73 -23.67
CA PRO A 459 5.39 -9.65 -23.20
C PRO A 459 6.70 -8.93 -22.89
N PRO A 460 7.42 -9.30 -21.84
CA PRO A 460 8.64 -8.63 -21.46
C PRO A 460 9.70 -8.75 -22.57
N PRO A 461 10.31 -7.64 -22.98
CA PRO A 461 11.55 -7.69 -23.70
C PRO A 461 12.60 -8.38 -22.80
N GLY A 462 13.64 -8.94 -23.40
CA GLY A 462 14.72 -9.62 -22.67
C GLY A 462 15.39 -8.74 -21.61
N SER A 463 16.38 -9.28 -20.93
CA SER A 463 17.15 -8.54 -19.94
C SER A 463 17.77 -7.27 -20.54
N HIS A 464 17.47 -6.10 -19.96
CA HIS A 464 17.96 -4.83 -20.45
C HIS A 464 19.24 -4.44 -19.70
N TYR A 465 20.25 -4.03 -20.45
CA TYR A 465 21.48 -3.43 -19.89
C TYR A 465 21.37 -1.92 -19.74
N THR A 466 20.35 -1.32 -20.36
CA THR A 466 20.00 0.12 -20.29
C THR A 466 18.59 0.27 -19.76
N SER A 467 18.23 1.48 -19.31
CA SER A 467 16.86 1.76 -18.88
C SER A 467 15.85 1.38 -19.97
N PRO A 468 14.86 0.52 -19.67
CA PRO A 468 13.82 0.16 -20.64
C PRO A 468 13.06 1.37 -21.18
N SER A 469 12.85 2.38 -20.34
CA SER A 469 12.18 3.61 -20.73
C SER A 469 12.99 4.45 -21.72
N GLU A 470 14.31 4.35 -21.70
CA GLU A 470 15.17 4.99 -22.72
C GLU A 470 15.16 4.22 -24.04
N THR A 471 15.09 2.88 -23.99
CA THR A 471 15.02 2.05 -25.22
C THR A 471 13.72 2.23 -25.97
N MET A 472 12.65 2.60 -25.27
CA MET A 472 11.33 2.89 -25.84
C MET A 472 11.39 3.89 -27.03
N TRP A 473 12.30 4.85 -26.95
CA TRP A 473 12.48 5.90 -27.97
C TRP A 473 13.59 5.57 -29.00
N ASN A 474 14.42 4.58 -28.70
CA ASN A 474 15.58 4.21 -29.53
C ASN A 474 15.27 3.11 -30.55
N THR A 475 14.17 2.36 -30.40
CA THR A 475 13.69 1.40 -31.39
C THR A 475 13.11 2.15 -32.59
N GLY A 476 14.00 2.69 -33.40
CA GLY A 476 13.62 3.38 -34.64
C GLY A 476 12.92 2.41 -35.58
N GLY A 477 11.62 2.49 -35.67
CA GLY A 477 10.83 1.78 -36.67
C GLY A 477 9.55 1.13 -36.21
N ALA A 478 9.39 0.82 -34.93
CA ALA A 478 8.18 0.11 -34.46
C ALA A 478 6.96 1.04 -34.20
N TYR A 479 7.19 2.33 -34.08
CA TYR A 479 6.16 3.29 -33.71
C TYR A 479 6.12 4.52 -34.63
N SER A 480 6.32 4.29 -35.95
CA SER A 480 6.02 5.33 -36.92
C SER A 480 4.51 5.53 -36.98
N MET A 481 4.03 6.64 -36.43
CA MET A 481 2.61 7.04 -36.44
C MET A 481 2.10 7.42 -37.86
N SER A 482 2.87 7.17 -38.92
CA SER A 482 2.52 7.64 -40.28
C SER A 482 1.92 6.58 -41.19
N GLN A 483 1.73 5.36 -40.75
CA GLN A 483 1.03 4.37 -41.58
C GLN A 483 -0.05 3.67 -40.76
N GLY A 484 -1.29 3.89 -41.18
CA GLY A 484 -2.46 3.18 -40.72
C GLY A 484 -2.36 1.67 -40.99
N MET A 485 -1.57 0.99 -40.17
CA MET A 485 -1.75 -0.44 -40.02
C MET A 485 -2.87 -0.64 -39.04
N ALA A 486 -4.02 -1.04 -39.55
CA ALA A 486 -5.00 -1.75 -38.78
C ALA A 486 -4.24 -2.88 -38.09
N VAL A 487 -4.02 -2.77 -36.78
CA VAL A 487 -3.60 -3.88 -35.96
C VAL A 487 -4.80 -4.81 -35.91
N SER A 488 -4.84 -5.74 -36.87
CA SER A 488 -5.76 -6.86 -36.85
C SER A 488 -5.42 -7.71 -35.64
N GLY A 489 -6.18 -7.55 -34.55
CA GLY A 489 -6.00 -8.34 -33.35
C GLY A 489 -6.16 -7.63 -32.02
N MET A 490 -6.42 -6.33 -32.00
CA MET A 490 -6.95 -5.73 -30.77
C MET A 490 -8.46 -5.96 -30.73
N PRO A 491 -9.01 -6.66 -29.73
CA PRO A 491 -10.42 -6.55 -29.45
C PRO A 491 -10.68 -5.08 -29.10
N THR A 492 -11.48 -4.41 -29.92
CA THR A 492 -12.09 -3.15 -29.52
C THR A 492 -12.70 -3.38 -28.14
N ALA A 493 -12.36 -2.51 -27.20
CA ALA A 493 -12.97 -2.48 -25.90
C ALA A 493 -14.48 -2.74 -26.06
N TYR A 494 -14.98 -3.73 -25.28
CA TYR A 494 -16.40 -4.06 -25.21
C TYR A 494 -17.00 -4.93 -26.34
N ASP A 495 -16.45 -6.09 -26.62
CA ASP A 495 -17.29 -7.20 -27.07
C ASP A 495 -17.47 -8.21 -25.92
N LEU A 496 -18.47 -7.92 -25.10
CA LEU A 496 -18.90 -8.80 -24.00
C LEU A 496 -19.55 -10.09 -24.50
N SER A 497 -19.83 -10.19 -25.81
CA SER A 497 -20.53 -11.33 -26.40
C SER A 497 -19.64 -12.56 -26.55
N THR A 498 -18.32 -12.39 -26.58
CA THR A 498 -17.38 -13.51 -26.76
C THR A 498 -17.01 -14.21 -25.45
N VAL A 499 -17.33 -13.62 -24.30
CA VAL A 499 -16.98 -14.20 -22.98
C VAL A 499 -18.08 -15.06 -22.39
N MET A 500 -19.31 -14.99 -22.95
CA MET A 500 -20.47 -15.73 -22.40
C MET A 500 -20.66 -17.14 -22.99
N GLY A 501 -19.76 -17.63 -23.81
CA GLY A 501 -19.94 -18.89 -24.55
C GLY A 501 -19.26 -20.13 -23.97
N SER A 502 -18.43 -20.03 -22.97
CA SER A 502 -17.81 -21.20 -22.34
C SER A 502 -17.92 -21.11 -20.82
N GLY A 503 -18.76 -21.95 -20.25
CA GLY A 503 -19.01 -22.01 -18.82
C GLY A 503 -17.81 -22.48 -18.02
N SER A 504 -16.92 -21.57 -17.70
CA SER A 504 -16.00 -21.71 -16.60
C SER A 504 -16.08 -20.46 -15.74
N THR A 505 -16.53 -20.62 -14.52
CA THR A 505 -16.53 -19.61 -13.48
C THR A 505 -15.10 -19.20 -13.19
N VAL A 506 -14.64 -18.17 -13.88
CA VAL A 506 -13.40 -17.49 -13.50
C VAL A 506 -13.79 -16.43 -12.50
N SER A 507 -13.40 -16.66 -11.26
CA SER A 507 -13.45 -15.66 -10.22
C SER A 507 -12.64 -14.45 -10.68
N HIS A 508 -13.30 -13.33 -10.93
CA HIS A 508 -12.65 -12.06 -11.20
C HIS A 508 -12.04 -11.48 -9.92
N ASN A 509 -10.93 -12.05 -9.50
CA ASN A 509 -10.05 -11.32 -8.62
C ASN A 509 -9.20 -10.40 -9.50
N ASN A 510 -9.46 -9.11 -9.43
CA ASN A 510 -8.76 -8.04 -10.15
C ASN A 510 -7.36 -7.79 -9.63
N LEU A 511 -6.61 -8.83 -9.56
CA LEU A 511 -5.17 -8.72 -9.52
C LEU A 511 -4.70 -8.70 -10.95
N ILE A 512 -3.60 -8.01 -11.20
CA ILE A 512 -2.80 -8.03 -12.43
C ILE A 512 -3.14 -9.31 -13.18
N PRO A 513 -3.67 -9.24 -14.38
CA PRO A 513 -4.08 -10.44 -15.07
C PRO A 513 -2.98 -11.45 -14.87
N LEU A 514 -3.29 -12.46 -14.12
CA LEU A 514 -2.38 -13.55 -13.86
C LEU A 514 -1.67 -13.81 -15.15
N VAL A 515 -0.36 -13.68 -15.10
CA VAL A 515 0.52 -13.98 -16.20
C VAL A 515 -0.15 -15.04 -17.03
N ASN A 516 -0.59 -14.63 -18.17
CA ASN A 516 -1.31 -15.44 -19.11
C ASN A 516 -0.70 -16.83 -19.08
N THR A 517 -1.47 -17.85 -18.74
CA THR A 517 -0.98 -19.23 -18.71
C THR A 517 -0.29 -19.64 -20.01
N GLY A 518 -0.57 -18.94 -21.11
CA GLY A 518 0.13 -19.07 -22.37
C GLY A 518 1.60 -18.60 -22.38
N ILE A 519 1.98 -17.63 -21.55
CA ILE A 519 3.37 -17.13 -21.45
C ILE A 519 4.23 -18.10 -20.65
N VAL A 520 3.67 -18.79 -19.67
CA VAL A 520 4.39 -19.80 -18.88
C VAL A 520 4.79 -20.98 -19.76
N ASN A 521 3.96 -21.38 -20.72
CA ASN A 521 4.29 -22.49 -21.63
C ASN A 521 5.37 -22.13 -22.65
N HIS A 522 5.46 -20.87 -23.07
CA HIS A 522 6.56 -20.44 -23.98
C HIS A 522 7.87 -20.18 -23.25
N THR A 523 7.84 -19.79 -21.98
CA THR A 523 9.07 -19.62 -21.20
C THR A 523 9.66 -20.94 -20.74
N HIS A 524 8.85 -21.98 -20.50
CA HIS A 524 9.39 -23.31 -20.18
C HIS A 524 10.15 -23.95 -21.34
N SER A 525 9.72 -23.76 -22.57
CA SER A 525 10.46 -24.29 -23.73
C SER A 525 11.77 -23.56 -24.02
N ARG A 526 11.88 -22.29 -23.64
CA ARG A 526 13.14 -21.52 -23.75
C ARG A 526 14.06 -21.66 -22.54
N MET A 527 13.51 -21.83 -21.33
CA MET A 527 14.34 -22.13 -20.15
C MET A 527 15.00 -23.51 -20.23
N GLY A 528 14.36 -24.50 -20.84
CA GLY A 528 14.96 -25.80 -21.07
C GLY A 528 16.23 -25.75 -21.93
N SER A 529 16.35 -24.75 -22.78
CA SER A 529 17.54 -24.57 -23.65
C SER A 529 18.67 -23.77 -22.99
N ILE A 530 18.37 -22.98 -21.96
CA ILE A 530 19.39 -22.18 -21.23
C ILE A 530 19.95 -22.96 -20.04
N MET A 531 19.20 -23.92 -19.48
CA MET A 531 19.69 -24.76 -18.38
C MET A 531 20.54 -25.95 -18.81
N SER A 532 20.70 -26.20 -20.12
CA SER A 532 21.54 -27.30 -20.63
C SER A 532 23.04 -26.98 -20.67
N THR A 533 23.45 -25.75 -20.39
CA THR A 533 24.89 -25.41 -20.37
C THR A 533 25.27 -24.89 -18.98
N GLY A 534 25.52 -25.79 -18.03
CA GLY A 534 26.38 -25.48 -16.90
C GLY A 534 25.78 -25.56 -15.50
N ILE A 535 24.91 -26.53 -15.20
CA ILE A 535 24.66 -26.90 -13.82
C ILE A 535 25.03 -28.38 -13.63
N VAL A 536 26.05 -28.56 -12.83
CA VAL A 536 26.54 -29.82 -12.32
C VAL A 536 25.41 -30.58 -11.63
N GLN A 537 25.33 -31.85 -11.92
CA GLN A 537 24.47 -32.86 -11.32
C GLN A 537 24.29 -32.67 -9.81
N GLY A 538 23.12 -32.17 -9.42
CA GLY A 538 22.58 -32.35 -8.10
C GLY A 538 21.54 -33.46 -8.17
N THR A 539 21.85 -34.58 -7.54
CA THR A 539 21.10 -35.82 -7.49
C THR A 539 19.61 -35.57 -7.21
N SER A 540 18.80 -36.07 -8.13
CA SER A 540 17.36 -36.23 -8.04
C SER A 540 16.96 -37.00 -6.78
N LEU A 541 16.25 -36.34 -5.87
CA LEU A 541 15.51 -36.93 -4.73
C LEU A 541 14.01 -36.98 -5.03
N TYR A 542 13.65 -37.50 -6.21
CA TYR A 542 12.27 -37.82 -6.54
C TYR A 542 12.16 -39.29 -6.99
N THR A 543 12.47 -40.20 -6.10
CA THR A 543 12.04 -41.58 -6.23
C THR A 543 12.09 -42.25 -4.87
N LEU A 544 10.99 -42.14 -4.11
CA LEU A 544 10.61 -43.07 -3.05
C LEU A 544 9.33 -42.58 -2.35
N TYR A 545 8.20 -42.67 -3.05
CA TYR A 545 6.90 -42.87 -2.40
C TYR A 545 5.95 -43.51 -3.43
N LYS A 546 6.14 -44.79 -3.65
CA LYS A 546 5.08 -45.69 -4.13
C LYS A 546 4.87 -46.73 -3.07
N GLY A 547 3.64 -46.75 -2.54
CA GLY A 547 3.10 -47.92 -1.90
C GLY A 547 2.88 -47.80 -0.39
N PHE A 548 1.70 -47.34 -0.02
CA PHE A 548 0.96 -47.92 1.09
C PHE A 548 -0.52 -47.51 0.97
N PRO A 549 -1.47 -48.45 1.29
CA PRO A 549 -2.88 -48.27 1.00
C PRO A 549 -3.60 -47.43 2.04
N ASN A 550 -4.69 -46.77 1.62
CA ASN A 550 -5.60 -45.96 2.43
C ASN A 550 -6.12 -46.73 3.67
N PRO A 551 -6.11 -46.13 4.85
CA PRO A 551 -6.99 -46.52 5.91
C PRO A 551 -8.23 -45.62 5.98
N VAL A 552 -9.35 -46.30 6.18
CA VAL A 552 -10.71 -45.84 6.39
C VAL A 552 -10.79 -44.89 7.59
N LEU A 553 -11.48 -43.75 7.43
CA LEU A 553 -11.78 -42.79 8.49
C LEU A 553 -12.93 -43.30 9.39
N PRO A 554 -12.83 -43.22 10.73
CA PRO A 554 -13.97 -43.24 11.62
C PRO A 554 -14.53 -41.84 11.91
N PRO A 555 -15.79 -41.70 12.36
CA PRO A 555 -16.51 -40.43 12.45
C PRO A 555 -16.07 -39.56 13.65
N PRO A 556 -16.40 -38.25 13.64
CA PRO A 556 -15.81 -37.27 14.55
C PRO A 556 -16.46 -37.32 15.93
N SER A 557 -15.64 -37.55 16.95
CA SER A 557 -15.97 -37.23 18.33
C SER A 557 -15.16 -36.01 18.76
N ALA A 558 -15.87 -35.03 19.30
CA ALA A 558 -15.31 -33.77 19.81
C ALA A 558 -14.21 -34.02 20.86
N ARG A 559 -13.04 -33.43 20.66
CA ARG A 559 -12.05 -33.24 21.72
C ARG A 559 -11.52 -31.82 21.67
N PHE A 560 -11.76 -31.14 22.76
CA PHE A 560 -11.17 -29.87 23.12
C PHE A 560 -9.65 -30.01 23.28
N TYR A 561 -8.87 -29.13 22.62
CA TYR A 561 -7.48 -28.94 23.00
C TYR A 561 -7.35 -27.63 23.77
N PHE A 562 -6.88 -27.75 24.99
CA PHE A 562 -6.46 -26.66 25.86
C PHE A 562 -5.14 -26.09 25.34
N CYS A 563 -5.10 -24.78 25.18
CA CYS A 563 -3.85 -24.02 25.05
C CYS A 563 -3.55 -23.39 26.42
N PRO A 564 -2.36 -23.57 27.00
CA PRO A 564 -2.04 -22.97 28.29
C PRO A 564 -1.52 -21.54 28.10
N CYS A 565 -2.40 -20.56 28.20
CA CYS A 565 -2.03 -19.19 28.50
C CYS A 565 -2.84 -18.72 29.69
N THR A 566 -2.23 -18.83 30.85
CA THR A 566 -2.73 -18.28 32.10
C THR A 566 -2.60 -16.76 32.08
N THR A 567 -3.69 -16.09 31.76
CA THR A 567 -3.95 -14.72 32.20
C THR A 567 -5.42 -14.66 32.60
N HIS A 568 -5.65 -14.45 33.89
CA HIS A 568 -6.99 -14.39 34.49
C HIS A 568 -7.76 -13.18 33.97
N CYS A 569 -8.75 -13.41 33.12
CA CYS A 569 -9.86 -12.49 32.89
C CYS A 569 -11.05 -12.99 33.69
N VAL A 570 -11.49 -12.22 34.67
CA VAL A 570 -12.74 -12.47 35.39
C VAL A 570 -13.86 -11.82 34.57
N VAL A 571 -14.64 -12.68 33.88
CA VAL A 571 -15.90 -12.28 33.25
C VAL A 571 -17.03 -12.68 34.20
N LEU A 572 -17.83 -11.72 34.62
CA LEU A 572 -19.05 -11.96 35.38
C LEU A 572 -20.13 -12.47 34.42
N GLU A 573 -20.44 -13.76 34.51
CA GLU A 573 -21.64 -14.37 33.89
C GLU A 573 -22.91 -13.88 34.58
N GLN A 574 -23.83 -13.30 33.82
CA GLN A 574 -25.23 -13.18 34.21
C GLN A 574 -26.06 -14.21 33.44
N LYS A 575 -26.75 -15.07 34.19
CA LYS A 575 -27.72 -16.07 33.71
C LYS A 575 -28.96 -15.39 33.10
N PRO A 576 -29.51 -15.89 31.99
CA PRO A 576 -30.76 -15.37 31.43
C PRO A 576 -31.98 -15.90 32.20
N LYS A 577 -32.88 -15.00 32.57
CA LYS A 577 -34.22 -15.33 33.08
C LYS A 577 -35.17 -15.64 31.92
N ARG A 578 -35.85 -16.78 32.02
CA ARG A 578 -36.94 -17.23 31.16
C ARG A 578 -38.15 -16.29 31.25
N ALA A 579 -38.76 -15.96 30.14
CA ALA A 579 -40.10 -15.39 30.05
C ALA A 579 -41.10 -16.46 29.55
N PRO A 580 -42.36 -16.45 30.03
CA PRO A 580 -43.39 -17.36 29.58
C PRO A 580 -44.17 -16.83 28.39
N GLY A 581 -44.66 -17.76 27.56
CA GLY A 581 -45.31 -17.51 26.31
C GLY A 581 -46.81 -17.22 26.34
N ARG A 582 -47.37 -17.20 25.13
CA ARG A 582 -48.76 -17.19 24.60
C ARG A 582 -49.13 -15.82 24.01
N GLY A 583 -49.76 -15.75 22.86
CA GLY A 583 -50.59 -16.56 22.02
C GLY A 583 -51.11 -15.70 20.87
N GLY A 584 -51.32 -16.29 19.78
CA GLY A 584 -52.30 -16.31 18.77
C GLY A 584 -52.94 -15.01 18.21
N GLY A 585 -53.12 -14.98 16.90
CA GLY A 585 -54.13 -14.17 16.24
C GLY A 585 -53.88 -13.86 14.78
N ALA A 586 -54.55 -14.51 13.91
CA ALA A 586 -54.62 -14.34 12.46
C ALA A 586 -55.34 -13.05 12.04
N GLY A 587 -55.11 -12.58 10.79
CA GLY A 587 -56.03 -11.67 10.12
C GLY A 587 -55.44 -10.91 8.93
N GLN A 588 -55.57 -11.44 7.75
CA GLN A 588 -56.06 -10.91 6.45
C GLN A 588 -55.73 -9.45 6.04
N SER A 589 -54.93 -9.29 4.97
CA SER A 589 -55.25 -8.94 3.57
C SER A 589 -55.83 -7.55 3.27
N LEU A 590 -55.36 -7.01 2.15
CA LEU A 590 -55.82 -6.00 1.18
C LEU A 590 -54.88 -4.78 1.15
N GLY A 591 -54.28 -4.38 0.07
CA GLY A 591 -54.62 -4.18 -1.30
C GLY A 591 -53.50 -3.37 -1.95
N ASN A 592 -53.13 -3.75 -3.13
CA ASN A 592 -52.26 -3.03 -4.05
C ASN A 592 -52.93 -1.77 -4.58
N PRO A 593 -52.26 -0.70 -4.96
CA PRO A 593 -52.09 -0.51 -6.39
C PRO A 593 -50.71 0.02 -6.87
N ASN A 594 -50.27 -0.61 -7.96
CA ASN A 594 -49.45 -0.18 -9.08
C ASN A 594 -48.89 1.26 -9.13
N TYR A 595 -47.57 1.36 -9.23
CA TYR A 595 -46.90 2.30 -10.14
C TYR A 595 -45.65 1.64 -10.76
N PRO A 596 -45.32 1.91 -12.02
CA PRO A 596 -44.31 1.17 -12.78
C PRO A 596 -42.89 1.65 -12.45
N VAL A 597 -42.02 0.71 -12.11
CA VAL A 597 -40.60 0.91 -12.00
C VAL A 597 -40.00 0.61 -13.38
N THR A 598 -39.47 1.61 -14.02
CA THR A 598 -38.45 1.45 -15.07
C THR A 598 -37.28 2.33 -14.69
N ASN A 599 -36.21 1.69 -14.28
CA ASN A 599 -34.82 1.81 -14.69
C ASN A 599 -33.94 1.15 -13.66
N GLN A 600 -33.67 -0.11 -13.88
CA GLN A 600 -32.53 -0.80 -13.25
C GLN A 600 -31.25 -0.27 -13.86
N PHE A 601 -30.52 0.58 -13.13
CA PHE A 601 -29.08 0.63 -13.25
C PHE A 601 -28.52 -0.41 -12.26
N THR A 602 -28.17 -1.57 -12.77
CA THR A 602 -27.32 -2.52 -12.06
C THR A 602 -25.94 -1.89 -11.94
N MET A 603 -25.69 -1.24 -10.83
CA MET A 603 -24.33 -0.99 -10.38
C MET A 603 -23.73 -2.36 -10.07
N GLY A 604 -22.72 -2.74 -10.83
CA GLY A 604 -21.89 -3.89 -10.55
C GLY A 604 -21.37 -3.81 -9.12
N GLY A 605 -21.32 -4.95 -8.45
CA GLY A 605 -20.82 -5.06 -7.09
C GLY A 605 -19.44 -4.46 -6.90
N PRO A 606 -19.05 -4.17 -5.68
CA PRO A 606 -17.83 -3.45 -5.39
C PRO A 606 -16.64 -4.24 -5.90
N ALA A 607 -15.97 -3.71 -6.92
CA ALA A 607 -14.59 -4.06 -7.16
C ALA A 607 -13.84 -3.80 -5.84
N ILE A 608 -13.23 -4.83 -5.30
CA ILE A 608 -12.30 -4.65 -4.19
C ILE A 608 -11.15 -3.87 -4.78
N SER A 609 -11.24 -2.54 -4.68
CA SER A 609 -10.17 -1.64 -5.01
C SER A 609 -8.98 -2.04 -4.15
N MET A 610 -7.86 -2.36 -4.77
CA MET A 610 -6.58 -2.38 -4.09
C MET A 610 -6.23 -0.94 -3.71
N ALA A 611 -6.91 -0.43 -2.70
CA ALA A 611 -6.59 0.86 -2.16
C ALA A 611 -5.21 0.76 -1.54
N SER A 612 -4.27 1.55 -2.04
CA SER A 612 -3.11 1.95 -1.26
C SER A 612 -3.58 2.35 0.14
N PRO A 613 -2.78 2.11 1.20
CA PRO A 613 -3.12 2.60 2.54
C PRO A 613 -3.42 4.09 2.57
N MET A 614 -3.14 4.77 1.49
CA MET A 614 -3.30 6.19 1.29
C MET A 614 -4.63 6.62 0.67
N ALA A 615 -5.48 5.69 0.25
CA ALA A 615 -6.75 5.98 -0.42
C ALA A 615 -7.98 5.89 0.52
N ILE A 616 -7.80 6.13 1.82
CA ILE A 616 -8.93 6.21 2.74
C ILE A 616 -9.53 7.62 2.66
N PRO A 617 -10.81 7.79 2.31
CA PRO A 617 -11.47 9.08 2.40
C PRO A 617 -11.40 9.58 3.83
N SER A 618 -10.79 10.73 4.05
CA SER A 618 -10.86 11.42 5.31
C SER A 618 -12.29 11.95 5.52
N ASN A 619 -13.17 11.14 6.10
CA ASN A 619 -14.38 11.65 6.70
C ASN A 619 -14.01 12.43 7.97
N THR A 620 -13.41 13.58 7.81
CA THR A 620 -13.42 14.61 8.84
C THR A 620 -14.72 15.38 8.71
N MET A 621 -15.74 14.95 9.45
CA MET A 621 -16.83 15.84 9.77
C MET A 621 -16.26 16.98 10.63
N HIS A 622 -16.01 18.10 10.01
CA HIS A 622 -15.89 19.36 10.74
C HIS A 622 -17.30 19.80 11.15
N TYR A 623 -17.68 19.56 12.38
CA TYR A 623 -18.69 20.40 13.02
C TYR A 623 -18.02 21.71 13.40
N GLY A 624 -18.30 22.74 12.62
CA GLY A 624 -18.01 24.10 13.01
C GLY A 624 -19.03 24.61 14.04
N SER A 625 -18.55 25.30 15.00
CA SER A 625 -19.21 26.48 15.61
C SER A 625 -18.13 27.43 16.03
#